data_ca1e3d215bd7644db17ffc4abee19429
#
_entry.id   ca1e3d215bd7644db17ffc4abee19429
#
_cell.length_a   1.000
_cell.length_b   1.000
_cell.length_c   1.000
_cell.angle_alpha   90.00
_cell.angle_beta   90.00
_cell.angle_gamma   90.00
#
_symmetry.space_group_name_H-M   'P 1'
#
loop_
_entity.id
_entity.type
_entity.pdbx_description
1 polymer ?
#
loop_
_entity_poly.entity_id
_entity_poly.type
_entity_poly.pdbx_seq_one_letter_code
_entity_poly.pdbx_strand_id
1 'polypeptide(L)'
;MSRSSRRFAKPPPQSNGGSLPGCDRARIPRARVLLLGLLGVLVLAVVLSVYLSNDASGGQGSHLPAVDLAKDRLSHKPSKVSVAQIRRLASLVDGARLWETHLRPILIERLPGTRGSLAVQQHITSTLSSLSAGWSVDLDSFRSPTPRGQVTFTNVVAVLDPAAPRRLLLACHYDSKALPPDPRAPERVFLGASDSAVPCAMILELAAALDAQLRSFKQQKLPVTLQLVFFDGEESFEEWTATDSLYGSRHLAELMGNTPHPAASSRTTALQAVDLFVLLDLLGGPDPLIANHFDNTARWFDRLISAEKRLHRQGLLVSHPSEQTYFRKDVYLGPVQDDHIPFLHKGVPVLHIIATPFPQFWHTLDDTEENMHRPTVENLTKIMAVFLAEYLGL
;
A
#
# COMPACT_ATOMS: atom_id res chain seq x y z
N MET A 1 -1.22 -3.58 60.86
CA MET A 1 -0.07 -4.05 61.67
C MET A 1 1.10 -4.14 60.72
N SER A 2 2.27 -3.51 60.86
CA SER A 2 2.92 -2.73 61.89
C SER A 2 3.85 -1.73 61.16
N ARG A 3 3.88 -0.53 61.73
CA ARG A 3 4.80 0.57 61.42
C ARG A 3 6.22 0.20 61.90
N SER A 4 7.25 0.70 61.23
CA SER A 4 8.40 1.20 61.96
C SER A 4 9.20 2.24 61.13
N SER A 5 9.21 3.41 61.67
CA SER A 5 9.99 4.61 61.39
C SER A 5 11.29 4.59 62.17
N ARG A 6 12.33 5.34 61.70
CA ARG A 6 13.37 6.09 62.51
C ARG A 6 14.58 6.29 61.61
N ARG A 7 15.37 7.35 61.73
CA ARG A 7 15.37 8.71 62.35
C ARG A 7 16.62 9.43 61.82
N PHE A 8 16.56 10.74 61.83
CA PHE A 8 17.58 11.73 61.58
C PHE A 8 18.81 11.59 62.48
N ALA A 9 19.99 12.07 62.00
CA ALA A 9 21.07 12.58 62.83
C ALA A 9 21.77 13.77 62.17
N LYS A 10 22.01 14.80 62.97
CA LYS A 10 22.53 16.14 62.68
C LYS A 10 24.01 16.21 63.05
N PRO A 11 24.78 17.26 62.64
CA PRO A 11 26.24 17.30 62.66
C PRO A 11 26.85 17.96 63.95
N PRO A 12 28.12 17.92 64.10
CA PRO A 12 28.83 18.88 64.99
C PRO A 12 30.04 19.58 64.32
N PRO A 13 30.84 20.42 65.05
CA PRO A 13 30.86 21.84 64.75
C PRO A 13 32.25 22.36 64.32
N GLN A 14 32.30 23.66 64.03
CA GLN A 14 33.45 24.49 63.65
C GLN A 14 34.56 24.55 64.69
N SER A 15 35.83 24.72 64.23
CA SER A 15 36.90 25.43 65.01
C SER A 15 37.77 26.25 64.08
N ASN A 16 38.09 27.41 64.59
CA ASN A 16 38.76 28.57 64.05
C ASN A 16 40.24 28.41 63.65
N GLY A 17 40.68 29.32 62.79
CA GLY A 17 41.88 30.11 63.02
C GLY A 17 43.04 29.79 62.08
N GLY A 18 43.42 30.74 61.27
CA GLY A 18 44.69 30.76 60.55
C GLY A 18 44.80 31.94 59.58
N SER A 19 45.53 32.93 59.98
CA SER A 19 45.84 34.20 59.34
C SER A 19 46.46 34.08 57.96
N LEU A 20 46.11 35.03 57.08
CA LEU A 20 46.61 35.28 55.72
C LEU A 20 48.11 35.68 55.68
N PRO A 21 48.79 35.36 54.58
CA PRO A 21 49.86 36.27 54.08
C PRO A 21 49.42 36.81 52.68
N GLY A 22 49.86 38.05 52.47
CA GLY A 22 49.47 38.94 51.38
C GLY A 22 49.72 38.37 49.97
N CYS A 23 48.79 38.65 49.09
CA CYS A 23 48.91 38.37 47.66
C CYS A 23 49.39 39.61 46.93
N ASP A 24 50.66 39.62 46.51
CA ASP A 24 51.23 40.58 45.59
C ASP A 24 50.48 40.50 44.25
N ARG A 25 49.79 41.56 43.90
CA ARG A 25 49.17 41.74 42.54
C ARG A 25 50.29 41.99 41.54
N ALA A 26 50.72 40.93 40.86
CA ALA A 26 51.54 41.02 39.67
C ALA A 26 50.77 41.79 38.57
N ARG A 27 51.23 43.00 38.23
CA ARG A 27 50.67 43.75 37.08
C ARG A 27 51.04 43.04 35.80
N ILE A 28 50.01 42.47 35.12
CA ILE A 28 50.19 41.89 33.80
C ILE A 28 50.65 43.01 32.85
N PRO A 29 51.75 42.85 32.10
CA PRO A 29 52.26 43.89 31.21
C PRO A 29 51.21 44.15 30.11
N ARG A 30 50.88 45.40 29.86
CA ARG A 30 49.90 45.86 28.88
C ARG A 30 50.07 45.21 27.50
N ALA A 31 51.27 44.84 27.09
CA ALA A 31 51.58 44.10 25.88
C ALA A 31 50.94 42.70 25.81
N ARG A 32 50.87 41.97 26.96
CA ARG A 32 50.20 40.64 26.99
C ARG A 32 48.70 40.72 26.88
N VAL A 33 48.08 41.75 27.43
CA VAL A 33 46.64 41.98 27.31
C VAL A 33 46.26 42.33 25.86
N LEU A 34 47.09 43.14 25.18
CA LEU A 34 46.93 43.47 23.79
C LEU A 34 47.12 42.24 22.87
N LEU A 35 48.10 41.40 23.17
CA LEU A 35 48.35 40.16 22.41
C LEU A 35 47.19 39.17 22.54
N LEU A 36 46.67 38.99 23.75
CA LEU A 36 45.50 38.10 23.99
C LEU A 36 44.24 38.67 23.33
N GLY A 37 44.06 39.99 23.31
CA GLY A 37 42.98 40.66 22.60
C GLY A 37 43.04 40.43 21.07
N LEU A 38 44.24 40.59 20.49
CA LEU A 38 44.50 40.34 19.08
C LEU A 38 44.28 38.85 18.72
N LEU A 39 44.74 37.93 19.57
CA LEU A 39 44.49 36.49 19.36
C LEU A 39 43.02 36.14 19.42
N GLY A 40 42.27 36.74 20.35
CA GLY A 40 40.82 36.57 20.45
C GLY A 40 40.07 37.06 19.20
N VAL A 41 40.44 38.22 18.66
CA VAL A 41 39.88 38.77 17.41
C VAL A 41 40.22 37.88 16.21
N LEU A 42 41.44 37.34 16.15
CA LEU A 42 41.86 36.45 15.06
C LEU A 42 41.10 35.12 15.10
N VAL A 43 40.91 34.54 16.28
CA VAL A 43 40.11 33.32 16.46
C VAL A 43 38.64 33.56 16.07
N LEU A 44 38.11 34.74 16.50
CA LEU A 44 36.72 35.10 16.12
C LEU A 44 36.58 35.28 14.62
N ALA A 45 37.56 35.93 13.96
CA ALA A 45 37.59 36.11 12.52
C ALA A 45 37.70 34.78 11.76
N VAL A 46 38.50 33.83 12.25
CA VAL A 46 38.61 32.46 11.68
C VAL A 46 37.32 31.68 11.86
N VAL A 47 36.72 31.72 13.06
CA VAL A 47 35.41 31.06 13.31
C VAL A 47 34.32 31.66 12.45
N LEU A 48 34.27 32.97 12.32
CA LEU A 48 33.32 33.67 11.47
C LEU A 48 33.53 33.35 9.98
N SER A 49 34.80 33.28 9.53
CA SER A 49 35.16 32.88 8.15
C SER A 49 34.79 31.44 7.86
N VAL A 50 34.99 30.49 8.79
CA VAL A 50 34.59 29.10 8.65
C VAL A 50 33.05 28.98 8.64
N TYR A 51 32.37 29.75 9.49
CA TYR A 51 30.92 29.80 9.53
C TYR A 51 30.33 30.36 8.20
N LEU A 52 30.84 31.46 7.71
CA LEU A 52 30.45 32.07 6.44
C LEU A 52 30.87 31.23 5.23
N SER A 53 31.99 30.48 5.31
CA SER A 53 32.40 29.56 4.23
C SER A 53 31.55 28.29 4.19
N ASN A 54 31.10 27.80 5.36
CA ASN A 54 30.11 26.70 5.41
C ASN A 54 28.72 27.12 4.90
N ASP A 55 28.30 28.38 5.13
CA ASP A 55 27.06 28.89 4.52
C ASP A 55 27.23 29.15 3.01
N ALA A 56 28.44 29.48 2.53
CA ALA A 56 28.70 29.69 1.10
C ALA A 56 28.99 28.41 0.31
N SER A 57 29.36 27.31 1.00
CA SER A 57 29.50 25.97 0.39
C SER A 57 28.23 25.12 0.51
N GLY A 58 27.16 25.66 1.07
CA GLY A 58 25.80 25.19 0.88
C GLY A 58 25.44 25.32 -0.58
N GLY A 59 25.79 24.29 -1.37
CA GLY A 59 25.52 24.22 -2.79
C GLY A 59 24.08 24.65 -3.06
N GLN A 60 23.86 25.38 -4.11
CA GLN A 60 22.58 25.50 -4.80
C GLN A 60 22.12 24.09 -5.24
N GLY A 61 21.83 23.22 -4.27
CA GLY A 61 20.88 22.16 -4.42
C GLY A 61 19.58 22.91 -4.68
N SER A 62 19.06 22.82 -5.90
CA SER A 62 17.70 23.22 -6.22
C SER A 62 16.81 22.66 -5.10
N HIS A 63 16.40 23.51 -4.17
CA HIS A 63 15.33 23.20 -3.23
C HIS A 63 14.05 23.08 -4.07
N LEU A 64 13.89 21.91 -4.68
CA LEU A 64 12.56 21.47 -5.05
C LEU A 64 11.74 21.57 -3.76
N PRO A 65 10.62 22.31 -3.75
CA PRO A 65 9.79 22.44 -2.56
C PRO A 65 9.54 21.04 -2.02
N ALA A 66 9.77 20.83 -0.73
CA ALA A 66 9.55 19.55 -0.07
C ALA A 66 8.11 19.13 -0.41
N VAL A 67 7.97 18.05 -1.18
CA VAL A 67 6.66 17.53 -1.60
C VAL A 67 5.93 17.14 -0.32
N ASP A 68 4.89 17.87 0.03
CA ASP A 68 4.00 17.51 1.15
C ASP A 68 3.00 16.48 0.64
N LEU A 69 3.43 15.20 0.63
CA LEU A 69 2.63 14.09 0.14
C LEU A 69 1.26 14.00 0.82
N ALA A 70 1.17 14.38 2.10
CA ALA A 70 -0.08 14.34 2.85
C ALA A 70 -1.06 15.40 2.35
N LYS A 71 -0.59 16.64 2.14
CA LYS A 71 -1.38 17.74 1.58
C LYS A 71 -1.82 17.43 0.15
N ASP A 72 -0.90 16.92 -0.68
CA ASP A 72 -1.18 16.57 -2.07
C ASP A 72 -2.21 15.44 -2.17
N ARG A 73 -2.14 14.44 -1.30
CA ARG A 73 -3.14 13.37 -1.17
C ARG A 73 -4.52 13.91 -0.83
N LEU A 74 -4.61 14.81 0.15
CA LEU A 74 -5.89 15.41 0.57
C LEU A 74 -6.48 16.31 -0.53
N SER A 75 -5.63 17.01 -1.29
CA SER A 75 -6.05 17.91 -2.37
C SER A 75 -6.35 17.18 -3.68
N HIS A 76 -6.00 15.91 -3.82
CA HIS A 76 -6.25 15.11 -5.03
C HIS A 76 -7.75 15.02 -5.33
N LYS A 77 -8.13 15.41 -6.54
CA LYS A 77 -9.53 15.45 -6.99
C LYS A 77 -9.73 14.51 -8.17
N PRO A 78 -10.84 13.77 -8.19
CA PRO A 78 -11.16 12.92 -9.34
C PRO A 78 -11.42 13.80 -10.58
N SER A 79 -10.97 13.32 -11.71
CA SER A 79 -11.29 13.91 -13.02
C SER A 79 -12.75 13.69 -13.38
N LYS A 80 -13.31 14.60 -14.17
CA LYS A 80 -14.67 14.43 -14.69
C LYS A 80 -14.63 13.58 -15.96
N VAL A 81 -15.31 12.45 -15.94
CA VAL A 81 -15.47 11.56 -17.09
C VAL A 81 -16.84 11.79 -17.72
N SER A 82 -16.88 12.11 -19.01
CA SER A 82 -18.12 12.35 -19.77
C SER A 82 -18.88 11.04 -20.03
N VAL A 83 -20.15 11.14 -20.45
CA VAL A 83 -20.96 9.98 -20.83
C VAL A 83 -20.31 9.19 -21.97
N ALA A 84 -19.75 9.85 -22.97
CA ALA A 84 -19.06 9.20 -24.08
C ALA A 84 -17.80 8.44 -23.62
N GLN A 85 -17.02 9.03 -22.70
CA GLN A 85 -15.86 8.36 -22.12
C GLN A 85 -16.26 7.14 -21.29
N ILE A 86 -17.35 7.23 -20.50
CA ILE A 86 -17.86 6.06 -19.74
C ILE A 86 -18.22 4.90 -20.67
N ARG A 87 -18.94 5.19 -21.76
CA ARG A 87 -19.28 4.16 -22.76
C ARG A 87 -18.03 3.54 -23.36
N ARG A 88 -17.05 4.37 -23.71
CA ARG A 88 -15.78 3.89 -24.23
C ARG A 88 -15.05 3.02 -23.20
N LEU A 89 -14.91 3.46 -21.94
CA LEU A 89 -14.24 2.69 -20.88
C LEU A 89 -14.96 1.34 -20.66
N ALA A 90 -16.28 1.34 -20.59
CA ALA A 90 -17.05 0.10 -20.44
C ALA A 90 -16.86 -0.87 -21.61
N SER A 91 -16.72 -0.36 -22.85
CA SER A 91 -16.51 -1.19 -24.05
C SER A 91 -15.08 -1.74 -24.19
N LEU A 92 -14.11 -1.23 -23.42
CA LEU A 92 -12.73 -1.76 -23.40
C LEU A 92 -12.61 -3.02 -22.53
N VAL A 93 -13.50 -3.19 -21.56
CA VAL A 93 -13.54 -4.39 -20.72
C VAL A 93 -14.07 -5.55 -21.56
N ASP A 94 -13.21 -6.57 -21.73
CA ASP A 94 -13.50 -7.75 -22.53
C ASP A 94 -13.74 -8.95 -21.60
N GLY A 95 -15.02 -9.35 -21.47
CA GLY A 95 -15.40 -10.48 -20.62
C GLY A 95 -14.77 -11.81 -21.06
N ALA A 96 -14.59 -12.03 -22.38
CA ALA A 96 -13.95 -13.25 -22.87
C ALA A 96 -12.47 -13.28 -22.48
N ARG A 97 -11.74 -12.18 -22.67
CA ARG A 97 -10.34 -12.06 -22.23
C ARG A 97 -10.19 -12.21 -20.72
N LEU A 98 -11.06 -11.54 -19.94
CA LEU A 98 -11.07 -11.66 -18.48
C LEU A 98 -11.18 -13.12 -18.05
N TRP A 99 -12.07 -13.87 -18.68
CA TRP A 99 -12.39 -15.24 -18.29
C TRP A 99 -11.37 -16.24 -18.82
N GLU A 100 -11.15 -16.23 -20.14
CA GLU A 100 -10.33 -17.25 -20.81
C GLU A 100 -8.83 -16.99 -20.66
N THR A 101 -8.43 -15.71 -20.71
CA THR A 101 -7.02 -15.36 -20.74
C THR A 101 -6.48 -15.06 -19.34
N HIS A 102 -7.27 -14.40 -18.47
CA HIS A 102 -6.77 -13.97 -17.18
C HIS A 102 -7.18 -14.91 -16.05
N LEU A 103 -8.45 -15.32 -15.96
CA LEU A 103 -8.96 -16.09 -14.82
C LEU A 103 -8.53 -17.58 -14.87
N ARG A 104 -8.85 -18.29 -15.97
CA ARG A 104 -8.62 -19.74 -16.03
C ARG A 104 -7.19 -20.19 -15.78
N PRO A 105 -6.14 -19.49 -16.21
CA PRO A 105 -4.78 -19.85 -15.84
C PRO A 105 -4.45 -19.72 -14.36
N ILE A 106 -5.26 -18.98 -13.58
CA ILE A 106 -5.10 -18.80 -12.12
C ILE A 106 -5.91 -19.86 -11.35
N LEU A 107 -6.93 -20.46 -11.96
CA LEU A 107 -7.81 -21.45 -11.31
C LEU A 107 -7.13 -22.82 -11.16
N ILE A 108 -6.02 -22.83 -10.43
CA ILE A 108 -5.28 -24.03 -10.01
C ILE A 108 -4.96 -23.91 -8.52
N GLU A 109 -4.64 -25.02 -7.85
CA GLU A 109 -4.05 -24.93 -6.53
C GLU A 109 -2.71 -24.18 -6.61
N ARG A 110 -2.56 -23.12 -5.82
CA ARG A 110 -1.45 -22.18 -5.91
C ARG A 110 -0.89 -21.80 -4.53
N LEU A 111 -0.66 -22.84 -3.72
CA LEU A 111 -0.09 -22.66 -2.37
C LEU A 111 1.30 -22.02 -2.45
N PRO A 112 1.66 -21.14 -1.49
CA PRO A 112 2.97 -20.48 -1.48
C PRO A 112 4.13 -21.48 -1.57
N GLY A 113 5.12 -21.16 -2.43
CA GLY A 113 6.31 -21.98 -2.64
C GLY A 113 6.10 -23.24 -3.50
N THR A 114 4.93 -23.46 -4.08
CA THR A 114 4.62 -24.60 -4.95
C THR A 114 4.80 -24.31 -6.44
N ARG A 115 4.71 -25.33 -7.27
CA ARG A 115 4.70 -25.18 -8.75
C ARG A 115 3.48 -24.41 -9.24
N GLY A 116 2.33 -24.58 -8.58
CA GLY A 116 1.12 -23.84 -8.93
C GLY A 116 1.28 -22.34 -8.68
N SER A 117 1.80 -21.97 -7.51
CA SER A 117 2.14 -20.57 -7.21
C SER A 117 3.11 -19.99 -8.26
N LEU A 118 4.19 -20.72 -8.61
CA LEU A 118 5.13 -20.27 -9.64
C LEU A 118 4.48 -20.09 -11.01
N ALA A 119 3.58 -20.99 -11.41
CA ALA A 119 2.88 -20.90 -12.69
C ALA A 119 1.99 -19.64 -12.74
N VAL A 120 1.29 -19.33 -11.66
CA VAL A 120 0.46 -18.12 -11.55
C VAL A 120 1.34 -16.85 -11.53
N GLN A 121 2.46 -16.83 -10.80
CA GLN A 121 3.43 -15.73 -10.86
C GLN A 121 3.89 -15.47 -12.30
N GLN A 122 4.25 -16.53 -13.05
CA GLN A 122 4.67 -16.42 -14.43
C GLN A 122 3.56 -15.89 -15.34
N HIS A 123 2.31 -16.33 -15.12
CA HIS A 123 1.15 -15.82 -15.85
C HIS A 123 0.96 -14.33 -15.62
N ILE A 124 0.94 -13.88 -14.36
CA ILE A 124 0.77 -12.46 -13.99
C ILE A 124 1.90 -11.61 -14.58
N THR A 125 3.15 -12.02 -14.37
CA THR A 125 4.32 -11.25 -14.83
C THR A 125 4.40 -11.17 -16.35
N SER A 126 4.17 -12.27 -17.05
CA SER A 126 4.18 -12.29 -18.52
C SER A 126 3.05 -11.45 -19.11
N THR A 127 1.87 -11.51 -18.54
CA THR A 127 0.73 -10.69 -18.96
C THR A 127 1.08 -9.19 -18.84
N LEU A 128 1.51 -8.74 -17.67
CA LEU A 128 1.84 -7.33 -17.45
C LEU A 128 3.02 -6.85 -18.29
N SER A 129 4.05 -7.68 -18.45
CA SER A 129 5.23 -7.36 -19.25
C SER A 129 4.94 -7.28 -20.74
N SER A 130 3.88 -7.93 -21.23
CA SER A 130 3.46 -7.88 -22.64
C SER A 130 2.70 -6.59 -23.01
N LEU A 131 2.21 -5.83 -22.02
CA LEU A 131 1.41 -4.63 -22.25
C LEU A 131 2.24 -3.45 -22.74
N SER A 132 1.65 -2.66 -23.66
CA SER A 132 2.33 -1.54 -24.32
C SER A 132 2.58 -0.33 -23.38
N ALA A 133 1.90 -0.27 -22.24
CA ALA A 133 2.14 0.73 -21.22
C ALA A 133 3.53 0.63 -20.58
N GLY A 134 4.20 -0.53 -20.71
CA GLY A 134 5.58 -0.73 -20.28
C GLY A 134 5.72 -0.68 -18.75
N TRP A 135 5.05 -1.60 -18.08
CA TRP A 135 5.14 -1.78 -16.64
C TRP A 135 6.54 -2.18 -16.19
N SER A 136 7.02 -1.62 -15.07
CA SER A 136 8.15 -2.17 -14.31
C SER A 136 7.59 -3.26 -13.41
N VAL A 137 7.97 -4.51 -13.66
CA VAL A 137 7.47 -5.67 -12.91
C VAL A 137 8.61 -6.26 -12.11
N ASP A 138 8.45 -6.31 -10.80
CA ASP A 138 9.42 -6.81 -9.84
C ASP A 138 8.83 -7.98 -9.03
N LEU A 139 9.67 -8.95 -8.67
CA LEU A 139 9.35 -10.06 -7.78
C LEU A 139 9.96 -9.80 -6.41
N ASP A 140 9.13 -9.53 -5.43
CA ASP A 140 9.52 -9.34 -4.03
C ASP A 140 9.50 -10.69 -3.31
N SER A 141 10.64 -11.41 -3.36
CA SER A 141 10.78 -12.75 -2.79
C SER A 141 11.45 -12.73 -1.43
N PHE A 142 10.85 -13.40 -0.46
CA PHE A 142 11.37 -13.52 0.90
C PHE A 142 11.07 -14.89 1.51
N ARG A 143 11.73 -15.21 2.62
CA ARG A 143 11.46 -16.43 3.38
C ARG A 143 10.88 -16.08 4.73
N SER A 144 9.87 -16.83 5.16
CA SER A 144 9.25 -16.67 6.47
C SER A 144 8.98 -18.03 7.12
N PRO A 145 9.12 -18.11 8.46
CA PRO A 145 8.66 -19.26 9.21
C PRO A 145 7.12 -19.35 9.15
N THR A 146 6.62 -20.53 9.00
CA THR A 146 5.18 -20.88 9.04
C THR A 146 4.99 -22.07 9.97
N PRO A 147 3.76 -22.43 10.36
CA PRO A 147 3.49 -23.67 11.09
C PRO A 147 4.00 -24.94 10.37
N ARG A 148 4.16 -24.87 9.03
CA ARG A 148 4.68 -25.98 8.19
C ARG A 148 6.18 -25.86 7.89
N GLY A 149 6.91 -25.00 8.60
CA GLY A 149 8.34 -24.77 8.40
C GLY A 149 8.64 -23.51 7.58
N GLN A 150 9.84 -23.43 7.00
CA GLN A 150 10.28 -22.28 6.21
C GLN A 150 9.68 -22.32 4.80
N VAL A 151 8.93 -21.31 4.43
CA VAL A 151 8.33 -21.14 3.10
C VAL A 151 8.90 -19.91 2.41
N THR A 152 9.08 -19.98 1.09
CA THR A 152 9.40 -18.83 0.25
C THR A 152 8.12 -18.27 -0.32
N PHE A 153 7.89 -16.99 -0.07
CA PHE A 153 6.78 -16.21 -0.61
C PHE A 153 7.32 -15.25 -1.68
N THR A 154 6.48 -14.87 -2.63
CA THR A 154 6.86 -13.93 -3.69
C THR A 154 5.69 -13.03 -4.07
N ASN A 155 5.70 -11.80 -3.62
CA ASN A 155 4.77 -10.79 -4.13
C ASN A 155 5.14 -10.40 -5.57
N VAL A 156 4.12 -10.18 -6.42
CA VAL A 156 4.33 -9.57 -7.74
C VAL A 156 3.97 -8.09 -7.64
N VAL A 157 4.93 -7.21 -7.89
CA VAL A 157 4.76 -5.75 -7.82
C VAL A 157 4.99 -5.15 -9.19
N ALA A 158 3.99 -4.46 -9.74
CA ALA A 158 4.10 -3.80 -11.03
C ALA A 158 3.82 -2.30 -10.88
N VAL A 159 4.74 -1.45 -11.32
CA VAL A 159 4.62 0.01 -11.24
C VAL A 159 4.63 0.60 -12.66
N LEU A 160 3.65 1.44 -12.97
CA LEU A 160 3.54 2.04 -14.28
C LEU A 160 4.64 3.09 -14.53
N ASP A 161 4.82 4.04 -13.63
CA ASP A 161 5.94 5.00 -13.62
C ASP A 161 6.65 5.00 -12.25
N PRO A 162 7.78 4.28 -12.11
CA PRO A 162 8.51 4.23 -10.85
C PRO A 162 9.03 5.58 -10.35
N ALA A 163 9.18 6.56 -11.24
CA ALA A 163 9.68 7.90 -10.89
C ALA A 163 8.60 8.82 -10.29
N ALA A 164 7.32 8.49 -10.45
CA ALA A 164 6.23 9.31 -9.93
C ALA A 164 6.25 9.34 -8.39
N PRO A 165 6.12 10.53 -7.76
CA PRO A 165 6.25 10.67 -6.31
C PRO A 165 5.11 10.06 -5.51
N ARG A 166 3.94 9.84 -6.10
CA ARG A 166 2.74 9.34 -5.43
C ARG A 166 2.15 8.16 -6.17
N ARG A 167 1.44 7.27 -5.47
CA ARG A 167 0.92 6.02 -6.02
C ARG A 167 -0.51 5.74 -5.61
N LEU A 168 -1.36 5.39 -6.59
CA LEU A 168 -2.56 4.60 -6.35
C LEU A 168 -2.14 3.14 -6.37
N LEU A 169 -2.34 2.42 -5.26
CA LEU A 169 -2.04 1.00 -5.15
C LEU A 169 -3.33 0.21 -5.31
N LEU A 170 -3.38 -0.72 -6.26
CA LEU A 170 -4.49 -1.65 -6.50
C LEU A 170 -3.96 -3.07 -6.31
N ALA A 171 -4.60 -3.85 -5.43
CA ALA A 171 -4.08 -5.16 -5.06
C ALA A 171 -5.15 -6.22 -4.83
N CYS A 172 -4.71 -7.46 -4.84
CA CYS A 172 -5.37 -8.68 -4.38
C CYS A 172 -4.30 -9.67 -3.89
N HIS A 173 -4.69 -10.82 -3.31
CA HIS A 173 -3.77 -11.94 -3.14
C HIS A 173 -3.94 -12.94 -4.27
N TYR A 174 -2.87 -13.70 -4.59
CA TYR A 174 -2.93 -14.70 -5.64
C TYR A 174 -2.72 -16.13 -5.14
N ASP A 175 -2.29 -16.33 -3.90
CA ASP A 175 -2.22 -17.66 -3.29
C ASP A 175 -3.62 -18.25 -3.07
N SER A 176 -3.68 -19.55 -2.81
CA SER A 176 -4.90 -20.24 -2.44
C SER A 176 -4.72 -20.93 -1.09
N LYS A 177 -5.82 -21.15 -0.36
CA LYS A 177 -5.81 -21.84 0.93
C LYS A 177 -5.56 -23.33 0.79
N ALA A 178 -4.78 -23.89 1.70
CA ALA A 178 -4.63 -25.32 1.85
C ALA A 178 -5.81 -25.91 2.65
N LEU A 179 -6.80 -26.46 1.97
CA LEU A 179 -7.90 -27.17 2.66
C LEU A 179 -7.57 -28.66 2.87
N PRO A 180 -8.13 -29.28 3.93
CA PRO A 180 -8.07 -30.72 4.08
C PRO A 180 -8.71 -31.43 2.88
N PRO A 181 -8.17 -32.56 2.41
CA PRO A 181 -8.77 -33.32 1.31
C PRO A 181 -10.17 -33.83 1.69
N ASP A 182 -11.13 -33.73 0.77
CA ASP A 182 -12.44 -34.35 0.93
C ASP A 182 -12.29 -35.87 0.79
N PRO A 183 -12.64 -36.69 1.82
CA PRO A 183 -12.56 -38.15 1.71
C PRO A 183 -13.38 -38.77 0.57
N ARG A 184 -14.40 -38.03 0.06
CA ARG A 184 -15.26 -38.52 -1.04
C ARG A 184 -14.74 -38.10 -2.42
N ALA A 185 -13.85 -37.09 -2.47
CA ALA A 185 -13.29 -36.55 -3.70
C ALA A 185 -11.84 -36.07 -3.41
N PRO A 186 -10.91 -36.99 -3.09
CA PRO A 186 -9.57 -36.65 -2.63
C PRO A 186 -8.72 -35.94 -3.71
N GLU A 187 -9.14 -36.00 -4.97
CA GLU A 187 -8.51 -35.28 -6.10
C GLU A 187 -8.94 -33.81 -6.20
N ARG A 188 -10.02 -33.40 -5.51
CA ARG A 188 -10.44 -32.00 -5.51
C ARG A 188 -9.51 -31.16 -4.64
N VAL A 189 -9.10 -30.03 -5.17
CA VAL A 189 -8.30 -29.03 -4.47
C VAL A 189 -9.05 -27.72 -4.40
N PHE A 190 -8.70 -26.86 -3.45
CA PHE A 190 -9.28 -25.53 -3.34
C PHE A 190 -8.73 -24.64 -4.46
N LEU A 191 -9.64 -24.15 -5.32
CA LEU A 191 -9.28 -23.27 -6.44
C LEU A 191 -9.34 -21.80 -6.06
N GLY A 192 -10.11 -21.43 -5.02
CA GLY A 192 -10.25 -20.05 -4.58
C GLY A 192 -10.63 -19.13 -5.74
N ALA A 193 -11.76 -19.42 -6.42
CA ALA A 193 -12.17 -18.63 -7.57
C ALA A 193 -12.56 -17.21 -7.17
N SER A 194 -13.37 -17.03 -6.13
CA SER A 194 -13.64 -15.72 -5.55
C SER A 194 -12.51 -15.23 -4.64
N ASP A 195 -11.70 -16.17 -4.13
CA ASP A 195 -10.71 -16.01 -3.05
C ASP A 195 -9.28 -16.37 -3.55
N SER A 196 -8.52 -15.56 -4.28
CA SER A 196 -8.90 -14.31 -4.94
C SER A 196 -8.54 -14.35 -6.42
N ALA A 197 -8.83 -15.50 -7.15
CA ALA A 197 -8.49 -15.61 -8.57
C ALA A 197 -9.26 -14.60 -9.44
N VAL A 198 -10.55 -14.36 -9.17
CA VAL A 198 -11.36 -13.34 -9.86
C VAL A 198 -10.82 -11.93 -9.60
N PRO A 199 -10.53 -11.49 -8.38
CA PRO A 199 -9.83 -10.23 -8.12
C PRO A 199 -8.55 -10.07 -8.94
N CYS A 200 -7.69 -11.11 -9.00
CA CYS A 200 -6.48 -11.09 -9.81
C CYS A 200 -6.79 -10.91 -11.30
N ALA A 201 -7.76 -11.67 -11.84
CA ALA A 201 -8.16 -11.56 -13.24
C ALA A 201 -8.76 -10.19 -13.56
N MET A 202 -9.53 -9.60 -12.65
CA MET A 202 -10.05 -8.23 -12.79
C MET A 202 -8.92 -7.20 -12.89
N ILE A 203 -7.88 -7.30 -12.06
CA ILE A 203 -6.73 -6.38 -12.09
C ILE A 203 -5.96 -6.54 -13.41
N LEU A 204 -5.74 -7.76 -13.88
CA LEU A 204 -5.08 -8.01 -15.17
C LEU A 204 -5.92 -7.49 -16.34
N GLU A 205 -7.23 -7.68 -16.30
CA GLU A 205 -8.15 -7.15 -17.32
C GLU A 205 -8.15 -5.61 -17.32
N LEU A 206 -8.15 -4.96 -16.15
CA LEU A 206 -8.06 -3.51 -16.05
C LEU A 206 -6.76 -2.97 -16.66
N ALA A 207 -5.63 -3.64 -16.39
CA ALA A 207 -4.34 -3.27 -16.98
C ALA A 207 -4.36 -3.42 -18.52
N ALA A 208 -4.95 -4.50 -19.03
CA ALA A 208 -5.05 -4.77 -20.46
C ALA A 208 -6.08 -3.85 -21.16
N ALA A 209 -7.27 -3.69 -20.59
CA ALA A 209 -8.33 -2.84 -21.14
C ALA A 209 -7.91 -1.36 -21.23
N LEU A 210 -7.15 -0.88 -20.25
CA LEU A 210 -6.70 0.51 -20.19
C LEU A 210 -5.27 0.71 -20.72
N ASP A 211 -4.65 -0.29 -21.36
CA ASP A 211 -3.24 -0.28 -21.75
C ASP A 211 -2.84 0.96 -22.57
N ALA A 212 -3.61 1.30 -23.60
CA ALA A 212 -3.34 2.47 -24.44
C ALA A 212 -3.46 3.80 -23.64
N GLN A 213 -4.45 3.91 -22.76
CA GLN A 213 -4.66 5.07 -21.90
C GLN A 213 -3.53 5.19 -20.87
N LEU A 214 -3.16 4.07 -20.24
CA LEU A 214 -2.07 4.03 -19.26
C LEU A 214 -0.72 4.37 -19.90
N ARG A 215 -0.46 3.91 -21.15
CA ARG A 215 0.71 4.32 -21.90
C ARG A 215 0.75 5.82 -22.12
N SER A 216 -0.36 6.41 -22.56
CA SER A 216 -0.47 7.87 -22.77
C SER A 216 -0.33 8.64 -21.46
N PHE A 217 -0.92 8.14 -20.39
CA PHE A 217 -0.81 8.70 -19.05
C PHE A 217 0.65 8.72 -18.56
N LYS A 218 1.38 7.62 -18.67
CA LYS A 218 2.81 7.52 -18.31
C LYS A 218 3.67 8.57 -19.02
N GLN A 219 3.36 8.85 -20.28
CA GLN A 219 4.10 9.86 -21.08
C GLN A 219 3.93 11.28 -20.55
N GLN A 220 2.84 11.57 -19.84
CA GLN A 220 2.55 12.91 -19.28
C GLN A 220 3.38 13.22 -18.02
N LYS A 221 4.06 12.22 -17.43
CA LYS A 221 4.88 12.38 -16.22
C LYS A 221 4.14 13.06 -15.06
N LEU A 222 2.91 12.65 -14.81
CA LEU A 222 2.07 13.19 -13.75
C LEU A 222 2.58 12.76 -12.35
N PRO A 223 2.22 13.49 -11.30
CA PRO A 223 2.75 13.23 -9.95
C PRO A 223 2.18 11.97 -9.28
N VAL A 224 1.18 11.32 -9.89
CA VAL A 224 0.58 10.07 -9.40
C VAL A 224 0.78 8.98 -10.44
N THR A 225 1.05 7.75 -9.99
CA THR A 225 1.13 6.57 -10.86
C THR A 225 0.24 5.46 -10.34
N LEU A 226 0.00 4.44 -11.16
CA LEU A 226 -0.65 3.20 -10.76
C LEU A 226 0.42 2.16 -10.38
N GLN A 227 0.23 1.53 -9.23
CA GLN A 227 0.98 0.36 -8.78
C GLN A 227 0.01 -0.79 -8.57
N LEU A 228 0.31 -1.94 -9.17
CA LEU A 228 -0.43 -3.18 -8.96
C LEU A 228 0.38 -4.08 -8.04
N VAL A 229 -0.30 -4.77 -7.12
CA VAL A 229 0.32 -5.73 -6.22
C VAL A 229 -0.54 -6.99 -6.18
N PHE A 230 0.10 -8.13 -6.38
CA PHE A 230 -0.50 -9.44 -6.17
C PHE A 230 0.27 -10.08 -5.00
N PHE A 231 -0.38 -10.13 -3.85
CA PHE A 231 0.23 -10.66 -2.63
C PHE A 231 0.32 -12.19 -2.66
N ASP A 232 1.35 -12.73 -2.03
CA ASP A 232 1.53 -14.16 -1.77
C ASP A 232 1.42 -14.43 -0.27
N GLY A 233 0.74 -15.48 0.12
CA GLY A 233 0.61 -15.88 1.51
C GLY A 233 -0.31 -14.95 2.32
N GLU A 234 -1.41 -14.52 1.76
CA GLU A 234 -2.52 -13.93 2.51
C GLU A 234 -3.10 -14.99 3.45
N GLU A 235 -3.32 -16.18 2.93
CA GLU A 235 -3.95 -17.29 3.60
C GLU A 235 -3.13 -17.90 4.75
N SER A 236 -3.80 -18.29 5.82
CA SER A 236 -3.18 -19.02 6.92
C SER A 236 -2.90 -20.48 6.55
N PHE A 237 -1.78 -21.03 7.03
CA PHE A 237 -1.43 -22.44 6.86
C PHE A 237 -2.22 -23.36 7.79
N GLU A 238 -2.53 -22.90 9.00
CA GLU A 238 -3.30 -23.63 10.02
C GLU A 238 -4.41 -22.77 10.60
N GLU A 239 -4.05 -21.72 11.34
CA GLU A 239 -5.02 -20.86 12.01
C GLU A 239 -4.72 -19.39 11.69
N TRP A 240 -5.76 -18.61 11.44
CA TRP A 240 -5.64 -17.16 11.21
C TRP A 240 -5.17 -16.45 12.46
N THR A 241 -3.90 -16.07 12.46
CA THR A 241 -3.25 -15.34 13.56
C THR A 241 -2.38 -14.21 13.02
N ALA A 242 -1.89 -13.36 13.91
CA ALA A 242 -0.96 -12.30 13.54
C ALA A 242 0.37 -12.80 12.93
N THR A 243 0.71 -14.08 13.09
CA THR A 243 1.93 -14.70 12.58
C THR A 243 1.69 -15.78 11.54
N ASP A 244 0.46 -16.27 11.42
CA ASP A 244 0.04 -17.25 10.42
C ASP A 244 -1.08 -16.69 9.55
N SER A 245 -0.78 -15.64 8.81
CA SER A 245 -1.56 -14.99 7.76
C SER A 245 -0.81 -13.77 7.23
N LEU A 246 -1.26 -13.20 6.14
CA LEU A 246 -0.82 -11.90 5.61
C LEU A 246 0.71 -11.80 5.43
N TYR A 247 1.37 -12.89 5.08
CA TYR A 247 2.84 -12.93 5.00
C TYR A 247 3.39 -11.92 3.99
N GLY A 248 2.82 -11.89 2.79
CA GLY A 248 3.23 -11.00 1.71
C GLY A 248 2.99 -9.53 2.01
N SER A 249 1.82 -9.20 2.48
CA SER A 249 1.46 -7.80 2.78
C SER A 249 2.21 -7.26 3.99
N ARG A 250 2.46 -8.07 5.04
CA ARG A 250 3.31 -7.69 6.17
C ARG A 250 4.74 -7.38 5.72
N HIS A 251 5.31 -8.26 4.89
CA HIS A 251 6.65 -8.07 4.35
C HIS A 251 6.75 -6.81 3.48
N LEU A 252 5.84 -6.66 2.51
CA LEU A 252 5.88 -5.52 1.59
C LEU A 252 5.63 -4.19 2.29
N ALA A 253 4.70 -4.13 3.26
CA ALA A 253 4.46 -2.92 4.05
C ALA A 253 5.69 -2.50 4.86
N GLU A 254 6.46 -3.47 5.40
CA GLU A 254 7.71 -3.18 6.09
C GLU A 254 8.80 -2.72 5.12
N LEU A 255 8.97 -3.43 4.00
CA LEU A 255 9.93 -3.08 2.95
C LEU A 255 9.68 -1.66 2.41
N MET A 256 8.44 -1.36 2.03
CA MET A 256 8.05 -0.03 1.53
C MET A 256 8.22 1.06 2.59
N GLY A 257 8.00 0.73 3.88
CA GLY A 257 8.22 1.64 5.01
C GLY A 257 9.69 2.03 5.21
N ASN A 258 10.60 1.15 4.84
CA ASN A 258 12.05 1.33 4.96
C ASN A 258 12.71 1.78 3.65
N THR A 259 12.00 1.80 2.53
CA THR A 259 12.53 2.17 1.21
C THR A 259 12.33 3.67 0.95
N PRO A 260 13.42 4.47 0.79
CA PRO A 260 13.30 5.88 0.40
C PRO A 260 12.58 6.05 -0.94
N HIS A 261 11.68 7.03 -1.03
CA HIS A 261 11.00 7.34 -2.28
C HIS A 261 10.69 8.85 -2.40
N PRO A 262 11.09 9.51 -3.50
CA PRO A 262 11.99 9.01 -4.56
C PRO A 262 13.35 8.53 -4.02
N ALA A 263 14.10 7.75 -4.76
CA ALA A 263 15.31 7.09 -4.28
C ALA A 263 16.36 8.01 -3.62
N ALA A 264 16.38 9.31 -3.97
CA ALA A 264 17.25 10.31 -3.36
C ALA A 264 16.60 10.98 -2.11
N SER A 265 15.39 10.61 -1.71
CA SER A 265 14.71 11.21 -0.56
C SER A 265 15.30 10.68 0.75
N SER A 266 15.61 11.58 1.67
CA SER A 266 15.92 11.23 3.08
C SER A 266 14.71 11.38 4.01
N ARG A 267 13.55 11.83 3.48
CA ARG A 267 12.40 12.27 4.29
C ARG A 267 11.11 11.47 4.02
N THR A 268 11.00 10.84 2.87
CA THR A 268 9.77 10.13 2.45
C THR A 268 10.10 8.71 2.03
N THR A 269 9.16 7.79 2.28
CA THR A 269 9.28 6.38 1.95
C THR A 269 8.30 5.96 0.86
N ALA A 270 8.53 4.81 0.26
CA ALA A 270 7.63 4.22 -0.73
C ALA A 270 6.22 3.97 -0.16
N LEU A 271 6.14 3.68 1.14
CA LEU A 271 4.85 3.51 1.84
C LEU A 271 4.09 4.83 1.97
N GLN A 272 4.80 5.92 2.35
CA GLN A 272 4.20 7.25 2.46
C GLN A 272 3.75 7.81 1.10
N ALA A 273 4.35 7.34 0.01
CA ALA A 273 3.95 7.66 -1.36
C ALA A 273 2.62 7.05 -1.78
N VAL A 274 2.08 6.09 -1.03
CA VAL A 274 0.77 5.48 -1.31
C VAL A 274 -0.34 6.46 -0.92
N ASP A 275 -1.03 6.99 -1.91
CA ASP A 275 -2.17 7.90 -1.71
C ASP A 275 -3.43 7.18 -1.25
N LEU A 276 -3.68 6.04 -1.86
CA LEU A 276 -4.82 5.17 -1.62
C LEU A 276 -4.43 3.74 -1.94
N PHE A 277 -4.71 2.83 -1.03
CA PHE A 277 -4.62 1.40 -1.23
C PHE A 277 -6.02 0.84 -1.48
N VAL A 278 -6.27 0.37 -2.69
CA VAL A 278 -7.51 -0.30 -3.10
C VAL A 278 -7.24 -1.80 -3.11
N LEU A 279 -7.90 -2.53 -2.24
CA LEU A 279 -7.78 -3.98 -2.11
C LEU A 279 -9.06 -4.64 -2.62
N LEU A 280 -8.91 -5.64 -3.48
CA LEU A 280 -10.00 -6.47 -4.01
C LEU A 280 -9.91 -7.86 -3.42
N ASP A 281 -11.00 -8.33 -2.82
CA ASP A 281 -11.10 -9.69 -2.30
C ASP A 281 -12.53 -10.22 -2.30
N LEU A 282 -12.71 -11.53 -2.30
CA LEU A 282 -13.98 -12.26 -2.26
C LEU A 282 -15.03 -11.76 -3.27
N LEU A 283 -14.58 -11.46 -4.47
CA LEU A 283 -15.44 -11.00 -5.58
C LEU A 283 -15.69 -12.14 -6.56
N GLY A 284 -16.92 -12.20 -7.08
CA GLY A 284 -17.28 -13.20 -8.09
C GLY A 284 -18.68 -13.77 -7.95
N GLY A 285 -19.23 -13.81 -6.76
CA GLY A 285 -20.60 -14.22 -6.51
C GLY A 285 -21.64 -13.25 -7.08
N PRO A 286 -22.91 -13.70 -7.24
CA PRO A 286 -23.99 -12.82 -7.68
C PRO A 286 -24.32 -11.75 -6.63
N ASP A 287 -24.72 -10.57 -7.08
CA ASP A 287 -25.28 -9.48 -6.27
C ASP A 287 -24.53 -9.19 -4.96
N PRO A 288 -23.18 -8.93 -5.02
CA PRO A 288 -22.39 -8.72 -3.83
C PRO A 288 -22.83 -7.44 -3.10
N LEU A 289 -22.83 -7.49 -1.78
CA LEU A 289 -22.91 -6.30 -0.96
C LEU A 289 -21.49 -5.87 -0.60
N ILE A 290 -21.09 -4.70 -1.05
CA ILE A 290 -19.78 -4.11 -0.76
C ILE A 290 -20.01 -2.86 0.09
N ALA A 291 -19.53 -2.91 1.34
CA ALA A 291 -19.72 -1.83 2.30
C ALA A 291 -18.52 -0.86 2.34
N ASN A 292 -18.76 0.36 2.83
CA ASN A 292 -17.67 1.28 3.14
C ASN A 292 -17.09 0.97 4.52
N HIS A 293 -15.84 0.50 4.55
CA HIS A 293 -15.18 0.11 5.80
C HIS A 293 -14.43 1.28 6.49
N PHE A 294 -14.11 2.37 5.75
CA PHE A 294 -13.24 3.44 6.26
C PHE A 294 -13.78 4.83 5.93
N ASP A 295 -14.05 5.65 6.95
CA ASP A 295 -14.58 7.00 6.78
C ASP A 295 -13.61 7.96 6.09
N ASN A 296 -12.31 7.81 6.34
CA ASN A 296 -11.29 8.67 5.75
C ASN A 296 -11.14 8.49 4.23
N THR A 297 -11.65 7.39 3.67
CA THR A 297 -11.67 7.11 2.23
C THR A 297 -13.09 7.14 1.64
N ALA A 298 -14.10 7.47 2.41
CA ALA A 298 -15.51 7.49 1.99
C ALA A 298 -15.75 8.31 0.71
N ARG A 299 -14.98 9.39 0.48
CA ARG A 299 -15.05 10.19 -0.76
C ARG A 299 -14.73 9.36 -2.02
N TRP A 300 -13.83 8.38 -1.91
CA TRP A 300 -13.47 7.48 -2.99
C TRP A 300 -14.49 6.36 -3.15
N PHE A 301 -15.04 5.88 -2.05
CA PHE A 301 -16.18 4.95 -2.09
C PHE A 301 -17.40 5.58 -2.78
N ASP A 302 -17.66 6.88 -2.57
CA ASP A 302 -18.70 7.64 -3.28
C ASP A 302 -18.47 7.68 -4.80
N ARG A 303 -17.19 7.58 -5.26
CA ARG A 303 -16.90 7.50 -6.70
C ARG A 303 -17.30 6.15 -7.28
N LEU A 304 -17.11 5.06 -6.55
CA LEU A 304 -17.59 3.72 -6.96
C LEU A 304 -19.10 3.70 -7.07
N ILE A 305 -19.83 4.19 -6.05
CA ILE A 305 -21.29 4.33 -6.11
C ILE A 305 -21.73 5.18 -7.32
N SER A 306 -21.04 6.29 -7.55
CA SER A 306 -21.36 7.17 -8.69
C SER A 306 -21.08 6.50 -10.03
N ALA A 307 -19.96 5.77 -10.16
CA ALA A 307 -19.61 5.03 -11.37
C ALA A 307 -20.66 3.95 -11.68
N GLU A 308 -21.02 3.14 -10.67
CA GLU A 308 -22.06 2.11 -10.76
C GLU A 308 -23.40 2.70 -11.26
N LYS A 309 -23.89 3.75 -10.58
CA LYS A 309 -25.15 4.42 -10.97
C LYS A 309 -25.13 5.01 -12.37
N ARG A 310 -23.99 5.53 -12.81
CA ARG A 310 -23.83 6.12 -14.16
C ARG A 310 -23.80 5.05 -15.23
N LEU A 311 -23.09 3.94 -15.01
CA LEU A 311 -23.05 2.79 -15.89
C LEU A 311 -24.44 2.13 -16.00
N HIS A 312 -25.13 1.92 -14.87
CA HIS A 312 -26.48 1.37 -14.82
C HIS A 312 -27.46 2.21 -15.64
N ARG A 313 -27.51 3.54 -15.40
CA ARG A 313 -28.41 4.45 -16.15
C ARG A 313 -28.17 4.47 -17.65
N GLN A 314 -26.98 4.07 -18.10
CA GLN A 314 -26.66 3.99 -19.53
C GLN A 314 -26.86 2.59 -20.11
N GLY A 315 -27.38 1.63 -19.32
CA GLY A 315 -27.59 0.24 -19.76
C GLY A 315 -26.30 -0.51 -20.08
N LEU A 316 -25.16 -0.13 -19.42
CA LEU A 316 -23.85 -0.72 -19.67
C LEU A 316 -23.51 -1.86 -18.70
N LEU A 317 -24.32 -2.06 -17.67
CA LEU A 317 -24.23 -3.19 -16.74
C LEU A 317 -25.25 -4.25 -17.14
N VAL A 318 -24.82 -5.52 -17.13
CA VAL A 318 -25.64 -6.67 -17.52
C VAL A 318 -26.16 -7.37 -16.26
N SER A 319 -27.44 -7.76 -16.25
CA SER A 319 -28.07 -8.43 -15.09
C SER A 319 -27.84 -7.70 -13.76
N HIS A 320 -27.75 -6.38 -13.81
CA HIS A 320 -27.50 -5.54 -12.65
C HIS A 320 -28.82 -5.20 -11.96
N PRO A 321 -28.96 -5.42 -10.63
CA PRO A 321 -30.20 -5.15 -9.92
C PRO A 321 -30.56 -3.67 -9.95
N SER A 322 -31.83 -3.36 -10.24
CA SER A 322 -32.32 -1.98 -10.32
C SER A 322 -32.50 -1.33 -8.94
N GLU A 323 -32.80 -2.12 -7.93
CA GLU A 323 -33.17 -1.65 -6.58
C GLU A 323 -32.02 -1.74 -5.57
N GLN A 324 -31.07 -2.65 -5.78
CA GLN A 324 -29.93 -2.84 -4.89
C GLN A 324 -28.63 -2.68 -5.67
N THR A 325 -27.89 -1.62 -5.34
CA THR A 325 -26.54 -1.42 -5.87
C THR A 325 -25.54 -2.32 -5.14
N TYR A 326 -24.42 -2.66 -5.80
CA TYR A 326 -23.34 -3.43 -5.20
C TYR A 326 -22.66 -2.64 -4.08
N PHE A 327 -22.40 -1.35 -4.29
CA PHE A 327 -21.71 -0.48 -3.33
C PHE A 327 -22.71 0.26 -2.43
N ARG A 328 -22.62 0.04 -1.11
CA ARG A 328 -23.56 0.59 -0.11
C ARG A 328 -22.85 1.21 1.07
N LYS A 329 -23.28 2.43 1.45
CA LYS A 329 -22.76 3.15 2.63
C LYS A 329 -23.62 3.00 3.87
N ASP A 330 -24.86 2.55 3.71
CA ASP A 330 -25.87 2.42 4.76
C ASP A 330 -25.74 1.10 5.53
N VAL A 331 -24.73 0.30 5.24
CA VAL A 331 -24.49 -0.99 5.87
C VAL A 331 -23.10 -1.01 6.48
N TYR A 332 -23.01 -1.50 7.71
CA TYR A 332 -21.75 -1.80 8.38
C TYR A 332 -21.84 -3.21 8.99
N LEU A 333 -20.95 -4.08 8.59
CA LEU A 333 -20.93 -5.50 8.97
C LEU A 333 -19.73 -5.87 9.86
N GLY A 334 -19.06 -4.86 10.40
CA GLY A 334 -17.86 -5.05 11.23
C GLY A 334 -16.54 -4.94 10.46
N PRO A 335 -15.41 -4.95 11.17
CA PRO A 335 -14.09 -4.94 10.54
C PRO A 335 -13.78 -6.30 9.91
N VAL A 336 -13.14 -6.29 8.76
CA VAL A 336 -12.59 -7.46 8.08
C VAL A 336 -11.07 -7.39 8.16
N GLN A 337 -10.40 -8.50 8.47
CA GLN A 337 -8.94 -8.61 8.42
C GLN A 337 -8.54 -9.11 7.02
N ASP A 338 -7.54 -8.48 6.43
CA ASP A 338 -7.07 -8.78 5.09
C ASP A 338 -5.74 -8.04 4.84
N ASP A 339 -5.12 -8.18 3.68
CA ASP A 339 -3.84 -7.62 3.26
C ASP A 339 -3.67 -6.10 3.45
N HIS A 340 -4.76 -5.37 3.63
CA HIS A 340 -4.69 -3.94 3.95
C HIS A 340 -4.21 -3.65 5.39
N ILE A 341 -4.35 -4.60 6.32
CA ILE A 341 -4.08 -4.37 7.76
C ILE A 341 -2.65 -3.88 8.04
N PRO A 342 -1.58 -4.50 7.48
CA PRO A 342 -0.22 -4.02 7.71
C PRO A 342 0.03 -2.59 7.20
N PHE A 343 -0.63 -2.22 6.12
CA PHE A 343 -0.57 -0.87 5.53
C PHE A 343 -1.39 0.13 6.35
N LEU A 344 -2.59 -0.25 6.77
CA LEU A 344 -3.47 0.57 7.61
C LEU A 344 -2.80 0.96 8.92
N HIS A 345 -2.15 0.00 9.61
CA HIS A 345 -1.41 0.24 10.86
C HIS A 345 -0.25 1.23 10.68
N LYS A 346 0.26 1.37 9.47
CA LYS A 346 1.31 2.35 9.10
C LYS A 346 0.73 3.65 8.51
N GLY A 347 -0.58 3.86 8.60
CA GLY A 347 -1.26 5.11 8.23
C GLY A 347 -1.58 5.26 6.74
N VAL A 348 -1.56 4.19 5.95
CA VAL A 348 -1.99 4.21 4.54
C VAL A 348 -3.51 4.26 4.48
N PRO A 349 -4.13 5.18 3.71
CA PRO A 349 -5.57 5.18 3.48
C PRO A 349 -6.00 3.97 2.65
N VAL A 350 -7.05 3.28 3.09
CA VAL A 350 -7.52 2.03 2.49
C VAL A 350 -8.92 2.20 1.90
N LEU A 351 -9.15 1.59 0.74
CA LEU A 351 -10.45 1.37 0.12
C LEU A 351 -10.59 -0.14 -0.12
N HIS A 352 -11.27 -0.82 0.80
CA HIS A 352 -11.44 -2.27 0.78
C HIS A 352 -12.69 -2.63 -0.01
N ILE A 353 -12.53 -3.37 -1.08
CA ILE A 353 -13.59 -3.83 -1.99
C ILE A 353 -13.75 -5.32 -1.79
N ILE A 354 -14.58 -5.67 -0.82
CA ILE A 354 -14.84 -7.06 -0.43
C ILE A 354 -16.34 -7.28 -0.27
N ALA A 355 -16.83 -8.44 -0.72
CA ALA A 355 -18.22 -8.84 -0.52
C ALA A 355 -18.46 -9.20 0.95
N THR A 356 -19.44 -8.56 1.59
CA THR A 356 -19.84 -8.86 2.98
C THR A 356 -21.37 -8.89 3.08
N PRO A 357 -21.98 -10.02 3.53
CA PRO A 357 -21.34 -11.26 4.02
C PRO A 357 -20.52 -11.96 2.95
N PHE A 358 -19.55 -12.77 3.39
CA PHE A 358 -18.72 -13.56 2.50
C PHE A 358 -19.56 -14.53 1.66
N PRO A 359 -19.11 -14.90 0.44
CA PRO A 359 -19.80 -15.87 -0.39
C PRO A 359 -20.03 -17.21 0.35
N GLN A 360 -21.15 -17.88 0.10
CA GLN A 360 -21.47 -19.15 0.79
C GLN A 360 -20.47 -20.27 0.51
N PHE A 361 -19.78 -20.21 -0.60
CA PHE A 361 -18.73 -21.14 -0.99
C PHE A 361 -17.33 -20.76 -0.47
N TRP A 362 -17.21 -19.65 0.27
CA TRP A 362 -15.94 -19.22 0.87
C TRP A 362 -15.32 -20.34 1.72
N HIS A 363 -14.02 -20.60 1.51
CA HIS A 363 -13.26 -21.66 2.17
C HIS A 363 -13.89 -23.06 2.03
N THR A 364 -14.54 -23.32 0.91
CA THR A 364 -15.03 -24.64 0.53
C THR A 364 -14.49 -25.04 -0.84
N LEU A 365 -14.49 -26.35 -1.15
CA LEU A 365 -14.09 -26.84 -2.47
C LEU A 365 -15.05 -26.41 -3.60
N ASP A 366 -16.13 -25.73 -3.25
CA ASP A 366 -17.11 -25.19 -4.21
C ASP A 366 -16.79 -23.74 -4.63
N ASP A 367 -15.69 -23.14 -4.15
CA ASP A 367 -15.20 -21.86 -4.68
C ASP A 367 -14.48 -22.09 -6.01
N THR A 368 -15.29 -22.29 -7.06
CA THR A 368 -14.91 -22.70 -8.41
C THR A 368 -15.50 -21.79 -9.47
N GLU A 369 -15.03 -21.92 -10.73
CA GLU A 369 -15.54 -21.12 -11.88
C GLU A 369 -17.05 -21.25 -12.06
N GLU A 370 -17.62 -22.41 -11.81
CA GLU A 370 -19.04 -22.71 -12.01
C GLU A 370 -19.94 -21.90 -11.07
N ASN A 371 -19.44 -21.52 -9.90
CA ASN A 371 -20.17 -20.72 -8.91
C ASN A 371 -19.94 -19.22 -9.07
N MET A 372 -19.12 -18.81 -10.03
CA MET A 372 -18.91 -17.39 -10.34
C MET A 372 -20.01 -16.83 -11.26
N HIS A 373 -20.50 -15.63 -10.94
CA HIS A 373 -21.49 -14.94 -11.74
C HIS A 373 -20.81 -13.97 -12.72
N ARG A 374 -20.58 -14.41 -13.95
CA ARG A 374 -19.89 -13.63 -15.00
C ARG A 374 -20.38 -12.19 -15.15
N PRO A 375 -21.72 -11.92 -15.22
CA PRO A 375 -22.19 -10.54 -15.33
C PRO A 375 -21.74 -9.64 -14.18
N THR A 376 -21.72 -10.14 -12.93
CA THR A 376 -21.25 -9.38 -11.76
C THR A 376 -19.77 -9.04 -11.88
N VAL A 377 -18.93 -10.01 -12.25
CA VAL A 377 -17.48 -9.81 -12.42
C VAL A 377 -17.19 -8.75 -13.49
N GLU A 378 -17.87 -8.86 -14.66
CA GLU A 378 -17.73 -7.87 -15.73
C GLU A 378 -18.23 -6.49 -15.31
N ASN A 379 -19.35 -6.41 -14.58
CA ASN A 379 -19.90 -5.16 -14.08
C ASN A 379 -18.94 -4.48 -13.10
N LEU A 380 -18.40 -5.23 -12.12
CA LEU A 380 -17.43 -4.73 -11.16
C LEU A 380 -16.17 -4.23 -11.88
N THR A 381 -15.68 -4.98 -12.88
CA THR A 381 -14.51 -4.56 -13.67
C THR A 381 -14.78 -3.25 -14.43
N LYS A 382 -15.98 -3.08 -15.03
CA LYS A 382 -16.38 -1.81 -15.67
C LYS A 382 -16.46 -0.65 -14.68
N ILE A 383 -16.99 -0.89 -13.48
CA ILE A 383 -17.05 0.12 -12.41
C ILE A 383 -15.63 0.54 -11.99
N MET A 384 -14.74 -0.44 -11.81
CA MET A 384 -13.34 -0.18 -11.47
C MET A 384 -12.60 0.55 -12.60
N ALA A 385 -12.86 0.24 -13.87
CA ALA A 385 -12.27 0.96 -15.00
C ALA A 385 -12.65 2.45 -15.00
N VAL A 386 -13.91 2.77 -14.72
CA VAL A 386 -14.38 4.16 -14.57
C VAL A 386 -13.74 4.83 -13.35
N PHE A 387 -13.64 4.12 -12.23
CA PHE A 387 -12.99 4.62 -11.01
C PHE A 387 -11.51 4.96 -11.26
N LEU A 388 -10.75 4.06 -11.89
CA LEU A 388 -9.34 4.29 -12.22
C LEU A 388 -9.18 5.47 -13.18
N ALA A 389 -10.05 5.58 -14.19
CA ALA A 389 -10.02 6.70 -15.13
C ALA A 389 -10.29 8.04 -14.42
N GLU A 390 -11.23 8.09 -13.48
CA GLU A 390 -11.50 9.29 -12.68
C GLU A 390 -10.35 9.62 -11.71
N TYR A 391 -9.76 8.60 -11.09
CA TYR A 391 -8.66 8.82 -10.14
C TYR A 391 -7.39 9.31 -10.84
N LEU A 392 -7.00 8.66 -11.93
CA LEU A 392 -5.77 8.96 -12.67
C LEU A 392 -5.93 10.10 -13.69
N GLY A 393 -7.16 10.36 -14.18
CA GLY A 393 -7.41 11.33 -15.25
C GLY A 393 -7.14 10.76 -16.65
N LEU A 394 -7.51 9.49 -16.89
CA LEU A 394 -7.32 8.79 -18.17
C LEU A 394 -8.30 9.24 -19.25
#